data_a94f897a4c01ff63d8cf42cbfca6258a
#
_entry.id   a94f897a4c01ff63d8cf42cbfca6258a
#
_cell.length_a   1.000
_cell.length_b   1.000
_cell.length_c   1.000
_cell.angle_alpha   90.00
_cell.angle_beta   90.00
_cell.angle_gamma   90.00
#
_symmetry.space_group_name_H-M   'P 1'
#
loop_
_entity.id
_entity.type
_entity.pdbx_description
1 polymer ?
#
loop_
_entity_poly.entity_id
_entity_poly.type
_entity_poly.pdbx_seq_one_letter_code
_entity_poly.pdbx_strand_id
1 'polypeptide(L)'
;MTSNVFPQEAVGDYFNPNFVCLKIDMEKGEGPELVKRYGIRAFPTFLILRPDGSVYHKMLGSGEADAFLKRVREGMEEEHSTGYLDKLYDEGNRDKDFLTRYVKSLLAIYEEDKAKEVCDVLLGLLEESEKVDSNYWFIFENPTLTSQKSDNFKYLIDYREAFIQSLGKKKIDNKLYSIYYNRLSYILKGYDKKSKVEDVVHMKKEIEPYKLEKEKELLACIKITEAYMEKDVKGLYASCKKGFKLFHDDEAMNIAFPVLKYLNSEMKEKNKFQELVNLLLVNIENESLKEYLSKNMEG
;
A
#
# COMPACT_ATOMS: atom_id res chain seq x y z
N MET A 1 18.81 -9.35 6.66
CA MET A 1 18.83 -10.83 6.62
C MET A 1 20.27 -11.38 6.71
N THR A 2 21.11 -11.19 5.70
CA THR A 2 22.45 -11.84 5.61
C THR A 2 23.38 -11.53 6.79
N SER A 3 23.38 -10.32 7.32
CA SER A 3 24.27 -9.91 8.42
C SER A 3 23.66 -10.14 9.81
N ASN A 4 22.33 -10.10 9.96
CA ASN A 4 21.71 -10.00 11.28
C ASN A 4 20.75 -11.16 11.59
N VAL A 5 20.32 -11.94 10.60
CA VAL A 5 19.33 -13.02 10.80
C VAL A 5 19.95 -14.37 10.52
N PHE A 6 20.48 -14.60 9.31
CA PHE A 6 21.04 -15.92 8.95
C PHE A 6 22.22 -16.40 9.80
N PRO A 7 23.09 -15.51 10.37
CA PRO A 7 24.15 -15.95 11.26
C PRO A 7 23.71 -16.35 12.66
N GLN A 8 22.44 -16.15 13.03
CA GLN A 8 21.96 -16.53 14.37
C GLN A 8 21.86 -18.04 14.52
N GLU A 9 22.32 -18.56 15.65
CA GLU A 9 22.35 -19.99 15.97
C GLU A 9 20.98 -20.65 15.80
N ALA A 10 19.91 -20.05 16.33
CA ALA A 10 18.55 -20.56 16.20
C ALA A 10 18.08 -20.72 14.75
N VAL A 11 18.56 -19.86 13.83
CA VAL A 11 18.27 -19.97 12.40
C VAL A 11 19.06 -21.12 11.78
N GLY A 12 20.36 -21.22 12.09
CA GLY A 12 21.22 -22.31 11.65
C GLY A 12 20.72 -23.69 12.11
N ASP A 13 20.35 -23.81 13.40
CA ASP A 13 19.82 -25.04 13.99
C ASP A 13 18.53 -25.53 13.31
N TYR A 14 17.70 -24.61 12.86
CA TYR A 14 16.49 -24.97 12.14
C TYR A 14 16.74 -25.27 10.66
N PHE A 15 17.55 -24.45 9.98
CA PHE A 15 17.72 -24.58 8.53
C PHE A 15 18.67 -25.71 8.13
N ASN A 16 19.79 -25.90 8.83
CA ASN A 16 20.83 -26.86 8.42
C ASN A 16 20.34 -28.32 8.35
N PRO A 17 19.53 -28.81 9.31
CA PRO A 17 19.02 -30.19 9.21
C PRO A 17 17.83 -30.35 8.26
N ASN A 18 17.13 -29.27 7.91
CA ASN A 18 15.86 -29.36 7.18
C ASN A 18 15.95 -28.92 5.71
N PHE A 19 16.96 -28.11 5.33
CA PHE A 19 17.03 -27.51 4.00
C PHE A 19 18.42 -27.51 3.41
N VAL A 20 18.50 -27.61 2.09
CA VAL A 20 19.67 -27.19 1.32
C VAL A 20 19.44 -25.73 0.91
N CYS A 21 20.20 -24.81 1.54
CA CYS A 21 20.02 -23.37 1.35
C CYS A 21 20.90 -22.83 0.24
N LEU A 22 20.31 -22.11 -0.71
CA LEU A 22 20.99 -21.41 -1.78
C LEU A 22 20.70 -19.92 -1.71
N LYS A 23 21.70 -19.09 -1.93
CA LYS A 23 21.53 -17.64 -2.12
C LYS A 23 21.94 -17.29 -3.55
N ILE A 24 20.99 -16.78 -4.31
CA ILE A 24 21.17 -16.48 -5.73
C ILE A 24 21.01 -14.95 -5.93
N ASP A 25 21.93 -14.37 -6.69
CA ASP A 25 21.83 -13.00 -7.16
C ASP A 25 20.92 -12.97 -8.39
N MET A 26 19.73 -12.39 -8.23
CA MET A 26 18.71 -12.39 -9.27
C MET A 26 19.00 -11.47 -10.46
N GLU A 27 20.06 -10.66 -10.38
CA GLU A 27 20.53 -9.78 -11.46
C GLU A 27 21.70 -10.40 -12.26
N LYS A 28 22.29 -11.53 -11.79
CA LYS A 28 23.46 -12.15 -12.39
C LYS A 28 23.30 -13.65 -12.62
N GLY A 29 24.12 -14.16 -13.54
CA GLY A 29 24.17 -15.60 -13.85
C GLY A 29 22.81 -16.13 -14.28
N GLU A 30 22.32 -17.18 -13.62
CA GLU A 30 21.01 -17.80 -13.85
C GLU A 30 19.83 -17.06 -13.19
N GLY A 31 20.14 -16.03 -12.35
CA GLY A 31 19.13 -15.27 -11.61
C GLY A 31 17.99 -14.73 -12.46
N PRO A 32 18.23 -14.03 -13.60
CA PRO A 32 17.18 -13.52 -14.47
C PRO A 32 16.20 -14.58 -15.01
N GLU A 33 16.68 -15.82 -15.26
CA GLU A 33 15.82 -16.93 -15.68
C GLU A 33 14.94 -17.43 -14.52
N LEU A 34 15.52 -17.52 -13.31
CA LEU A 34 14.78 -17.91 -12.11
C LEU A 34 13.73 -16.87 -11.71
N VAL A 35 14.01 -15.57 -11.91
CA VAL A 35 13.01 -14.49 -11.73
C VAL A 35 11.77 -14.77 -12.58
N LYS A 36 11.96 -15.09 -13.85
CA LYS A 36 10.85 -15.41 -14.77
C LYS A 36 10.15 -16.71 -14.40
N ARG A 37 10.94 -17.77 -14.14
CA ARG A 37 10.42 -19.10 -13.84
C ARG A 37 9.52 -19.12 -12.61
N TYR A 38 9.90 -18.38 -11.55
CA TYR A 38 9.19 -18.38 -10.26
C TYR A 38 8.35 -17.13 -10.01
N GLY A 39 8.21 -16.26 -11.01
CA GLY A 39 7.40 -15.04 -10.91
C GLY A 39 7.85 -14.14 -9.76
N ILE A 40 9.17 -13.89 -9.62
CA ILE A 40 9.70 -13.08 -8.53
C ILE A 40 9.51 -11.60 -8.85
N ARG A 41 8.77 -10.87 -8.00
CA ARG A 41 8.40 -9.46 -8.21
C ARG A 41 9.03 -8.50 -7.19
N ALA A 42 9.57 -9.02 -6.09
CA ALA A 42 10.16 -8.19 -5.03
C ALA A 42 11.29 -8.93 -4.30
N PHE A 43 12.14 -8.18 -3.58
CA PHE A 43 13.27 -8.72 -2.82
C PHE A 43 13.23 -8.27 -1.35
N PRO A 44 13.66 -9.12 -0.41
CA PRO A 44 14.04 -10.52 -0.60
C PRO A 44 12.80 -11.40 -0.80
N THR A 45 12.93 -12.40 -1.70
CA THR A 45 11.97 -13.51 -1.85
C THR A 45 12.62 -14.80 -1.40
N PHE A 46 11.90 -15.61 -0.64
CA PHE A 46 12.31 -16.94 -0.21
C PHE A 46 11.42 -17.97 -0.87
N LEU A 47 12.03 -18.95 -1.51
CA LEU A 47 11.34 -20.08 -2.13
C LEU A 47 11.74 -21.36 -1.42
N ILE A 48 10.76 -22.14 -1.01
CA ILE A 48 10.94 -23.53 -0.61
C ILE A 48 10.48 -24.36 -1.80
N LEU A 49 11.40 -25.13 -2.37
CA LEU A 49 11.16 -25.94 -3.55
C LEU A 49 11.10 -27.42 -3.19
N ARG A 50 10.28 -28.18 -3.90
CA ARG A 50 10.33 -29.64 -3.90
C ARG A 50 11.51 -30.15 -4.72
N PRO A 51 11.91 -31.44 -4.59
CA PRO A 51 12.99 -31.99 -5.37
C PRO A 51 12.82 -31.91 -6.90
N ASP A 52 11.58 -31.84 -7.38
CA ASP A 52 11.25 -31.63 -8.80
C ASP A 52 11.33 -30.19 -9.27
N GLY A 53 11.68 -29.26 -8.37
CA GLY A 53 11.77 -27.82 -8.63
C GLY A 53 10.43 -27.08 -8.62
N SER A 54 9.32 -27.73 -8.28
CA SER A 54 8.05 -27.04 -8.06
C SER A 54 8.07 -26.27 -6.74
N VAL A 55 7.30 -25.18 -6.68
CA VAL A 55 7.20 -24.34 -5.48
C VAL A 55 6.37 -25.06 -4.43
N TYR A 56 6.98 -25.31 -3.27
CA TYR A 56 6.25 -25.73 -2.08
C TYR A 56 5.67 -24.51 -1.37
N HIS A 57 6.52 -23.53 -1.06
CA HIS A 57 6.09 -22.31 -0.40
C HIS A 57 6.91 -21.10 -0.87
N LYS A 58 6.26 -19.92 -0.96
CA LYS A 58 6.87 -18.63 -1.33
C LYS A 58 6.60 -17.60 -0.24
N MET A 59 7.62 -16.89 0.16
CA MET A 59 7.54 -15.80 1.14
C MET A 59 8.29 -14.56 0.65
N LEU A 60 7.82 -13.38 1.04
CA LEU A 60 8.46 -12.11 0.74
C LEU A 60 8.81 -11.33 2.01
N GLY A 61 9.79 -10.44 1.84
CA GLY A 61 10.18 -9.47 2.85
C GLY A 61 11.13 -10.02 3.90
N SER A 62 11.86 -9.08 4.52
CA SER A 62 12.75 -9.34 5.66
C SER A 62 11.98 -9.34 6.98
N GLY A 63 12.67 -9.63 8.07
CA GLY A 63 12.16 -9.59 9.43
C GLY A 63 13.24 -9.99 10.42
N GLU A 64 12.96 -9.88 11.71
CA GLU A 64 13.79 -10.41 12.78
C GLU A 64 13.76 -11.95 12.75
N ALA A 65 14.76 -12.59 13.37
CA ALA A 65 14.97 -14.02 13.28
C ALA A 65 13.75 -14.85 13.73
N ASP A 66 13.16 -14.52 14.87
CA ASP A 66 12.01 -15.25 15.40
C ASP A 66 10.79 -15.13 14.50
N ALA A 67 10.51 -13.93 13.98
CA ALA A 67 9.40 -13.70 13.06
C ALA A 67 9.63 -14.42 11.72
N PHE A 68 10.88 -14.45 11.24
CA PHE A 68 11.25 -15.17 10.04
C PHE A 68 11.08 -16.70 10.21
N LEU A 69 11.62 -17.26 11.31
CA LEU A 69 11.47 -18.69 11.62
C LEU A 69 10.00 -19.10 11.79
N LYS A 70 9.20 -18.26 12.44
CA LYS A 70 7.76 -18.50 12.58
C LYS A 70 7.09 -18.62 11.20
N ARG A 71 7.34 -17.66 10.30
CA ARG A 71 6.78 -17.67 8.93
C ARG A 71 7.21 -18.90 8.13
N VAL A 72 8.48 -19.31 8.28
CA VAL A 72 8.97 -20.54 7.60
C VAL A 72 8.24 -21.76 8.14
N ARG A 73 8.12 -21.91 9.47
CA ARG A 73 7.43 -23.05 10.09
C ARG A 73 5.96 -23.12 9.68
N GLU A 74 5.25 -21.99 9.71
CA GLU A 74 3.88 -21.90 9.23
C GLU A 74 3.76 -22.29 7.75
N GLY A 75 4.70 -21.83 6.90
CA GLY A 75 4.74 -22.20 5.48
C GLY A 75 5.12 -23.65 5.22
N MET A 76 5.71 -24.37 6.19
CA MET A 76 5.99 -25.81 6.11
C MET A 76 4.77 -26.67 6.46
N GLU A 77 3.76 -26.11 7.11
CA GLU A 77 2.46 -26.76 7.28
C GLU A 77 1.76 -26.81 5.91
N GLU A 78 1.41 -28.00 5.44
CA GLU A 78 0.92 -28.20 4.07
C GLU A 78 -0.24 -27.26 3.74
N GLU A 79 -1.21 -27.14 4.65
CA GLU A 79 -2.41 -26.33 4.48
C GLU A 79 -2.17 -24.81 4.38
N HIS A 80 -0.97 -24.34 4.78
CA HIS A 80 -0.54 -22.95 4.70
C HIS A 80 0.44 -22.70 3.55
N SER A 81 0.93 -23.77 2.91
CA SER A 81 1.90 -23.62 1.82
C SER A 81 1.25 -23.07 0.55
N THR A 82 1.93 -22.12 -0.11
CA THR A 82 1.38 -21.47 -1.32
C THR A 82 1.13 -22.47 -2.44
N GLY A 83 2.02 -23.46 -2.61
CA GLY A 83 1.86 -24.49 -3.63
C GLY A 83 0.70 -25.45 -3.38
N TYR A 84 0.32 -25.70 -2.12
CA TYR A 84 -0.87 -26.48 -1.79
C TYR A 84 -2.15 -25.68 -2.03
N LEU A 85 -2.16 -24.41 -1.67
CA LEU A 85 -3.30 -23.53 -1.93
C LEU A 85 -3.55 -23.39 -3.45
N ASP A 86 -2.50 -23.22 -4.25
CA ASP A 86 -2.58 -23.20 -5.71
C ASP A 86 -3.22 -24.48 -6.25
N LYS A 87 -2.71 -25.64 -5.80
CA LYS A 87 -3.23 -26.95 -6.20
C LYS A 87 -4.71 -27.13 -5.87
N LEU A 88 -5.12 -26.81 -4.64
CA LEU A 88 -6.53 -26.91 -4.23
C LEU A 88 -7.45 -26.04 -5.07
N TYR A 89 -7.01 -24.82 -5.40
CA TYR A 89 -7.79 -23.92 -6.26
C TYR A 89 -7.94 -24.48 -7.67
N ASP A 90 -6.87 -25.02 -8.24
CA ASP A 90 -6.86 -25.64 -9.57
C ASP A 90 -7.71 -26.93 -9.62
N GLU A 91 -7.77 -27.69 -8.51
CA GLU A 91 -8.65 -28.85 -8.32
C GLU A 91 -10.11 -28.49 -8.10
N GLY A 92 -10.45 -27.19 -8.05
CA GLY A 92 -11.82 -26.72 -7.97
C GLY A 92 -12.35 -26.46 -6.56
N ASN A 93 -11.51 -26.43 -5.54
CA ASN A 93 -11.96 -26.02 -4.22
C ASN A 93 -12.43 -24.56 -4.24
N ARG A 94 -13.66 -24.31 -3.76
CA ARG A 94 -14.32 -23.01 -3.71
C ARG A 94 -14.95 -22.72 -2.34
N ASP A 95 -14.48 -23.40 -1.29
CA ASP A 95 -14.89 -23.09 0.08
C ASP A 95 -14.51 -21.66 0.47
N LYS A 96 -15.37 -20.95 1.18
CA LYS A 96 -15.19 -19.53 1.52
C LYS A 96 -13.97 -19.30 2.42
N ASP A 97 -13.73 -20.17 3.40
CA ASP A 97 -12.58 -20.06 4.31
C ASP A 97 -11.27 -20.35 3.58
N PHE A 98 -11.29 -21.35 2.70
CA PHE A 98 -10.17 -21.64 1.81
C PHE A 98 -9.86 -20.45 0.90
N LEU A 99 -10.84 -19.91 0.17
CA LEU A 99 -10.63 -18.76 -0.72
C LEU A 99 -10.13 -17.53 0.04
N THR A 100 -10.64 -17.30 1.25
CA THR A 100 -10.17 -16.19 2.12
C THR A 100 -8.70 -16.32 2.47
N ARG A 101 -8.25 -17.51 2.86
CA ARG A 101 -6.83 -17.80 3.13
C ARG A 101 -5.99 -17.63 1.87
N TYR A 102 -6.48 -18.13 0.75
CA TYR A 102 -5.75 -18.08 -0.51
C TYR A 102 -5.57 -16.65 -1.01
N VAL A 103 -6.61 -15.81 -1.01
CA VAL A 103 -6.47 -14.39 -1.36
C VAL A 103 -5.43 -13.70 -0.47
N LYS A 104 -5.49 -13.91 0.85
CA LYS A 104 -4.50 -13.33 1.78
C LYS A 104 -3.08 -13.80 1.49
N SER A 105 -2.90 -15.09 1.17
CA SER A 105 -1.60 -15.66 0.79
C SER A 105 -1.07 -15.03 -0.50
N LEU A 106 -1.89 -14.90 -1.54
CA LEU A 106 -1.53 -14.28 -2.81
C LEU A 106 -1.12 -12.80 -2.65
N LEU A 107 -1.86 -12.05 -1.83
CA LEU A 107 -1.50 -10.65 -1.51
C LEU A 107 -0.17 -10.55 -0.78
N ALA A 108 0.11 -11.47 0.14
CA ALA A 108 1.37 -11.50 0.90
C ALA A 108 2.60 -11.77 0.03
N ILE A 109 2.43 -12.37 -1.14
CA ILE A 109 3.50 -12.68 -2.10
C ILE A 109 3.43 -11.84 -3.37
N TYR A 110 2.62 -10.77 -3.39
CA TYR A 110 2.41 -9.84 -4.52
C TYR A 110 1.94 -10.52 -5.83
N GLU A 111 1.18 -11.62 -5.71
CA GLU A 111 0.47 -12.22 -6.85
C GLU A 111 -0.88 -11.51 -7.06
N GLU A 112 -0.80 -10.20 -7.38
CA GLU A 112 -1.94 -9.28 -7.34
C GLU A 112 -3.05 -9.65 -8.32
N ASP A 113 -2.71 -10.09 -9.55
CA ASP A 113 -3.70 -10.40 -10.58
C ASP A 113 -4.50 -11.64 -10.17
N LYS A 114 -3.80 -12.69 -9.66
CA LYS A 114 -4.46 -13.89 -9.17
C LYS A 114 -5.25 -13.62 -7.88
N ALA A 115 -4.75 -12.73 -7.01
CA ALA A 115 -5.48 -12.31 -5.81
C ALA A 115 -6.81 -11.63 -6.16
N LYS A 116 -6.86 -10.81 -7.21
CA LYS A 116 -8.10 -10.19 -7.71
C LYS A 116 -9.05 -11.25 -8.26
N GLU A 117 -8.57 -12.14 -9.13
CA GLU A 117 -9.36 -13.24 -9.69
C GLU A 117 -10.03 -14.08 -8.59
N VAL A 118 -9.23 -14.54 -7.62
CA VAL A 118 -9.73 -15.37 -6.51
C VAL A 118 -10.67 -14.57 -5.59
N CYS A 119 -10.39 -13.29 -5.39
CA CYS A 119 -11.26 -12.39 -4.63
C CYS A 119 -12.63 -12.22 -5.30
N ASP A 120 -12.68 -12.08 -6.62
CA ASP A 120 -13.94 -11.98 -7.37
C ASP A 120 -14.78 -13.26 -7.22
N VAL A 121 -14.12 -14.43 -7.26
CA VAL A 121 -14.79 -15.72 -6.97
C VAL A 121 -15.34 -15.74 -5.55
N LEU A 122 -14.55 -15.33 -4.56
CA LEU A 122 -14.98 -15.27 -3.15
C LEU A 122 -16.18 -14.34 -3.00
N LEU A 123 -16.10 -13.12 -3.54
CA LEU A 123 -17.19 -12.12 -3.45
C LEU A 123 -18.48 -12.61 -4.12
N GLY A 124 -18.37 -13.41 -5.19
CA GLY A 124 -19.51 -14.03 -5.88
C GLY A 124 -20.24 -15.08 -5.04
N LEU A 125 -19.58 -15.66 -4.04
CA LEU A 125 -20.14 -16.65 -3.12
C LEU A 125 -20.70 -16.05 -1.83
N LEU A 126 -20.36 -14.79 -1.52
CA LEU A 126 -20.80 -14.12 -0.31
C LEU A 126 -22.19 -13.50 -0.50
N GLU A 127 -23.06 -13.70 0.49
CA GLU A 127 -24.30 -12.95 0.64
C GLU A 127 -23.99 -11.47 0.94
N GLU A 128 -24.93 -10.58 0.62
CA GLU A 128 -24.73 -9.13 0.83
C GLU A 128 -24.40 -8.77 2.30
N SER A 129 -25.01 -9.46 3.26
CA SER A 129 -24.75 -9.29 4.69
C SER A 129 -23.35 -9.77 5.10
N GLU A 130 -22.81 -10.79 4.42
CA GLU A 130 -21.46 -11.29 4.68
C GLU A 130 -20.38 -10.33 4.15
N LYS A 131 -20.61 -9.70 2.99
CA LYS A 131 -19.65 -8.78 2.38
C LYS A 131 -19.30 -7.58 3.27
N VAL A 132 -20.22 -7.15 4.12
CA VAL A 132 -20.01 -6.03 5.06
C VAL A 132 -19.47 -6.48 6.43
N ASP A 133 -19.26 -7.79 6.64
CA ASP A 133 -18.70 -8.33 7.88
C ASP A 133 -17.22 -8.07 8.02
N SER A 134 -16.76 -8.00 9.28
CA SER A 134 -15.37 -7.77 9.64
C SER A 134 -14.39 -8.81 9.07
N ASN A 135 -14.83 -10.05 8.88
CA ASN A 135 -14.02 -11.15 8.34
C ASN A 135 -13.57 -10.88 6.89
N TYR A 136 -14.39 -10.15 6.14
CA TYR A 136 -14.13 -9.81 4.73
C TYR A 136 -13.67 -8.37 4.53
N TRP A 137 -13.54 -7.58 5.61
CA TRP A 137 -13.05 -6.20 5.53
C TRP A 137 -11.68 -6.08 4.86
N PHE A 138 -10.82 -7.09 4.97
CA PHE A 138 -9.50 -7.09 4.34
C PHE A 138 -9.55 -6.86 2.82
N ILE A 139 -10.65 -7.24 2.16
CA ILE A 139 -10.88 -7.01 0.72
C ILE A 139 -10.98 -5.51 0.46
N PHE A 140 -11.77 -4.81 1.25
CA PHE A 140 -12.02 -3.38 1.11
C PHE A 140 -10.87 -2.53 1.65
N GLU A 141 -10.15 -3.03 2.64
CA GLU A 141 -8.98 -2.36 3.22
C GLU A 141 -7.75 -2.44 2.31
N ASN A 142 -7.58 -3.51 1.57
CA ASN A 142 -6.40 -3.72 0.73
C ASN A 142 -6.42 -2.82 -0.53
N PRO A 143 -5.36 -2.01 -0.79
CA PRO A 143 -5.34 -1.08 -1.92
C PRO A 143 -5.25 -1.78 -3.29
N THR A 144 -4.74 -3.01 -3.36
CA THR A 144 -4.69 -3.81 -4.59
C THR A 144 -6.09 -4.28 -4.99
N LEU A 145 -6.92 -4.69 -4.02
CA LEU A 145 -8.27 -5.17 -4.26
C LEU A 145 -9.30 -4.04 -4.34
N THR A 146 -9.06 -2.94 -3.62
CA THR A 146 -10.00 -1.81 -3.56
C THR A 146 -9.30 -0.49 -3.79
N SER A 147 -9.32 -0.05 -5.04
CA SER A 147 -8.84 1.25 -5.51
C SER A 147 -10.00 2.08 -6.07
N GLN A 148 -9.84 3.39 -6.23
CA GLN A 148 -10.92 4.33 -6.63
C GLN A 148 -11.72 3.92 -7.88
N LYS A 149 -11.16 3.10 -8.77
CA LYS A 149 -11.81 2.67 -10.02
C LYS A 149 -12.25 1.20 -9.99
N SER A 150 -12.11 0.50 -8.85
CA SER A 150 -12.48 -0.91 -8.73
C SER A 150 -13.97 -1.07 -8.44
N ASP A 151 -14.53 -2.20 -8.82
CA ASP A 151 -15.91 -2.56 -8.48
C ASP A 151 -16.09 -2.67 -6.96
N ASN A 152 -15.06 -3.12 -6.23
CA ASN A 152 -15.06 -3.14 -4.78
C ASN A 152 -15.18 -1.74 -4.16
N PHE A 153 -14.56 -0.72 -4.76
CA PHE A 153 -14.74 0.66 -4.29
C PHE A 153 -16.17 1.13 -4.53
N LYS A 154 -16.72 0.87 -5.71
CA LYS A 154 -18.12 1.19 -6.01
C LYS A 154 -19.07 0.50 -5.01
N TYR A 155 -18.84 -0.80 -4.74
CA TYR A 155 -19.61 -1.54 -3.75
C TYR A 155 -19.49 -0.91 -2.35
N LEU A 156 -18.27 -0.54 -1.93
CA LEU A 156 -18.04 0.14 -0.64
C LEU A 156 -18.85 1.46 -0.54
N ILE A 157 -18.96 2.21 -1.63
CA ILE A 157 -19.76 3.45 -1.67
C ILE A 157 -21.24 3.16 -1.63
N ASP A 158 -21.72 2.25 -2.47
CA ASP A 158 -23.14 1.93 -2.59
C ASP A 158 -23.71 1.35 -1.27
N TYR A 159 -22.91 0.60 -0.52
CA TYR A 159 -23.28 -0.02 0.77
C TYR A 159 -22.62 0.66 1.98
N ARG A 160 -22.18 1.90 1.85
CA ARG A 160 -21.39 2.62 2.87
C ARG A 160 -22.07 2.59 4.26
N GLU A 161 -23.37 2.82 4.32
CA GLU A 161 -24.10 2.85 5.60
C GLU A 161 -24.12 1.47 6.28
N ALA A 162 -24.23 0.38 5.53
CA ALA A 162 -24.14 -0.97 6.06
C ALA A 162 -22.74 -1.26 6.62
N PHE A 163 -21.69 -0.84 5.92
CA PHE A 163 -20.29 -0.91 6.43
C PHE A 163 -20.11 -0.08 7.70
N ILE A 164 -20.69 1.12 7.78
CA ILE A 164 -20.64 1.96 8.98
C ILE A 164 -21.31 1.29 10.16
N GLN A 165 -22.48 0.67 9.96
CA GLN A 165 -23.19 -0.06 11.00
C GLN A 165 -22.39 -1.26 11.51
N SER A 166 -21.73 -2.00 10.62
CA SER A 166 -20.94 -3.18 10.96
C SER A 166 -19.58 -2.84 11.58
N LEU A 167 -18.85 -1.86 11.04
CA LEU A 167 -17.43 -1.64 11.32
C LEU A 167 -17.10 -0.30 11.98
N GLY A 168 -18.09 0.58 12.05
CA GLY A 168 -17.97 1.93 12.60
C GLY A 168 -17.50 2.98 11.57
N LYS A 169 -18.05 4.19 11.71
CA LYS A 169 -17.84 5.33 10.79
C LYS A 169 -16.35 5.66 10.61
N LYS A 170 -15.58 5.72 11.69
CA LYS A 170 -14.17 6.09 11.65
C LYS A 170 -13.35 5.18 10.72
N LYS A 171 -13.61 3.86 10.74
CA LYS A 171 -12.90 2.90 9.91
C LYS A 171 -13.19 3.11 8.43
N ILE A 172 -14.46 3.35 8.10
CA ILE A 172 -14.89 3.60 6.72
C ILE A 172 -14.39 4.95 6.23
N ASP A 173 -14.49 6.01 7.03
CA ASP A 173 -13.99 7.32 6.67
C ASP A 173 -12.47 7.33 6.44
N ASN A 174 -11.70 6.63 7.28
CA ASN A 174 -10.26 6.47 7.09
C ASN A 174 -9.94 5.75 5.77
N LYS A 175 -10.70 4.72 5.41
CA LYS A 175 -10.50 4.03 4.13
C LYS A 175 -10.80 4.94 2.95
N LEU A 176 -11.91 5.66 2.96
CA LEU A 176 -12.26 6.61 1.90
C LEU A 176 -11.20 7.71 1.79
N TYR A 177 -10.81 8.31 2.93
CA TYR A 177 -9.72 9.26 2.97
C TYR A 177 -8.46 8.71 2.29
N SER A 178 -8.02 7.51 2.67
CA SER A 178 -6.80 6.91 2.15
C SER A 178 -6.82 6.68 0.63
N ILE A 179 -7.97 6.32 0.07
CA ILE A 179 -8.13 6.08 -1.38
C ILE A 179 -7.90 7.37 -2.17
N TYR A 180 -8.56 8.47 -1.78
CA TYR A 180 -8.39 9.77 -2.45
C TYR A 180 -7.01 10.36 -2.20
N TYR A 181 -6.55 10.31 -0.95
CA TYR A 181 -5.25 10.80 -0.54
C TYR A 181 -4.09 10.12 -1.30
N ASN A 182 -4.09 8.78 -1.38
CA ASN A 182 -3.06 8.05 -2.09
C ASN A 182 -3.02 8.41 -3.58
N ARG A 183 -4.17 8.62 -4.21
CA ARG A 183 -4.20 9.06 -5.61
C ARG A 183 -3.59 10.45 -5.78
N LEU A 184 -3.91 11.40 -4.90
CA LEU A 184 -3.31 12.73 -4.92
C LEU A 184 -1.78 12.67 -4.71
N SER A 185 -1.33 11.87 -3.76
CA SER A 185 0.10 11.62 -3.53
C SER A 185 0.80 11.05 -4.77
N TYR A 186 0.19 10.08 -5.46
CA TYR A 186 0.75 9.47 -6.68
C TYR A 186 0.85 10.48 -7.83
N ILE A 187 -0.13 11.38 -7.97
CA ILE A 187 -0.08 12.47 -8.94
C ILE A 187 1.11 13.40 -8.62
N LEU A 188 1.22 13.88 -7.39
CA LEU A 188 2.29 14.79 -6.96
C LEU A 188 3.69 14.19 -7.05
N LYS A 189 3.82 12.88 -6.84
CA LYS A 189 5.08 12.13 -6.99
C LYS A 189 5.39 11.73 -8.45
N GLY A 190 4.48 12.02 -9.39
CA GLY A 190 4.65 11.70 -10.80
C GLY A 190 4.44 10.23 -11.16
N TYR A 191 3.85 9.43 -10.27
CA TYR A 191 3.51 8.03 -10.54
C TYR A 191 2.22 7.90 -11.35
N ASP A 192 1.21 8.75 -11.11
CA ASP A 192 0.01 8.86 -11.94
C ASP A 192 0.16 10.01 -12.95
N LYS A 193 0.61 9.66 -14.17
CA LYS A 193 0.77 10.60 -15.29
C LYS A 193 -0.47 10.71 -16.18
N LYS A 194 -1.52 9.92 -15.90
CA LYS A 194 -2.73 9.85 -16.73
C LYS A 194 -3.85 10.72 -16.20
N SER A 195 -3.83 11.05 -14.91
CA SER A 195 -4.83 11.93 -14.30
C SER A 195 -4.76 13.34 -14.87
N LYS A 196 -5.94 13.91 -15.10
CA LYS A 196 -6.13 15.30 -15.53
C LYS A 196 -6.57 16.17 -14.36
N VAL A 197 -6.48 17.50 -14.53
CA VAL A 197 -6.94 18.45 -13.52
C VAL A 197 -8.42 18.25 -13.21
N GLU A 198 -9.24 17.99 -14.23
CA GLU A 198 -10.68 17.74 -14.08
C GLU A 198 -10.97 16.53 -13.17
N ASP A 199 -10.12 15.48 -13.21
CA ASP A 199 -10.26 14.33 -12.34
C ASP A 199 -10.07 14.72 -10.86
N VAL A 200 -9.10 15.60 -10.58
CA VAL A 200 -8.84 16.10 -9.21
C VAL A 200 -9.96 17.01 -8.74
N VAL A 201 -10.44 17.92 -9.59
CA VAL A 201 -11.60 18.79 -9.28
C VAL A 201 -12.85 17.96 -9.01
N HIS A 202 -13.05 16.86 -9.75
CA HIS A 202 -14.20 15.97 -9.57
C HIS A 202 -14.19 15.28 -8.20
N MET A 203 -13.02 14.91 -7.68
CA MET A 203 -12.90 14.29 -6.35
C MET A 203 -13.57 15.10 -5.25
N LYS A 204 -13.52 16.43 -5.33
CA LYS A 204 -14.17 17.32 -4.34
C LYS A 204 -15.69 17.06 -4.30
N LYS A 205 -16.32 16.92 -5.46
CA LYS A 205 -17.77 16.63 -5.55
C LYS A 205 -18.11 15.21 -5.08
N GLU A 206 -17.21 14.26 -5.32
CA GLU A 206 -17.39 12.87 -4.87
C GLU A 206 -17.33 12.75 -3.36
N ILE A 207 -16.43 13.47 -2.67
CA ILE A 207 -16.24 13.33 -1.22
C ILE A 207 -17.23 14.16 -0.37
N GLU A 208 -17.79 15.25 -0.93
CA GLU A 208 -18.69 16.17 -0.21
C GLU A 208 -19.87 15.46 0.48
N PRO A 209 -20.55 14.46 -0.12
CA PRO A 209 -21.65 13.74 0.53
C PRO A 209 -21.23 12.91 1.73
N TYR A 210 -19.95 12.50 1.82
CA TYR A 210 -19.48 11.55 2.83
C TYR A 210 -19.22 12.18 4.19
N LYS A 211 -18.96 13.50 4.27
CA LYS A 211 -18.66 14.26 5.51
C LYS A 211 -17.63 13.51 6.35
N LEU A 212 -16.46 13.27 5.74
CA LEU A 212 -15.36 12.54 6.35
C LEU A 212 -14.82 13.26 7.59
N GLU A 213 -14.29 12.51 8.56
CA GLU A 213 -13.66 13.11 9.75
C GLU A 213 -12.51 14.06 9.37
N LYS A 214 -11.68 13.65 8.37
CA LYS A 214 -10.53 14.44 7.85
C LYS A 214 -10.86 15.16 6.53
N GLU A 215 -12.09 15.61 6.35
CA GLU A 215 -12.52 16.26 5.11
C GLU A 215 -11.73 17.54 4.80
N LYS A 216 -11.42 18.35 5.82
CA LYS A 216 -10.68 19.61 5.64
C LYS A 216 -9.27 19.39 5.13
N GLU A 217 -8.58 18.39 5.67
CA GLU A 217 -7.24 17.97 5.25
C GLU A 217 -7.28 17.46 3.80
N LEU A 218 -8.25 16.59 3.47
CA LEU A 218 -8.39 16.06 2.12
C LEU A 218 -8.72 17.15 1.09
N LEU A 219 -9.61 18.09 1.43
CA LEU A 219 -9.91 19.24 0.57
C LEU A 219 -8.70 20.16 0.37
N ALA A 220 -7.84 20.29 1.38
CA ALA A 220 -6.58 21.02 1.24
C ALA A 220 -5.62 20.29 0.29
N CYS A 221 -5.49 18.96 0.41
CA CYS A 221 -4.71 18.13 -0.52
C CYS A 221 -5.22 18.27 -1.97
N ILE A 222 -6.54 18.23 -2.19
CA ILE A 222 -7.16 18.40 -3.52
C ILE A 222 -6.79 19.75 -4.12
N LYS A 223 -6.98 20.86 -3.37
CA LYS A 223 -6.67 22.22 -3.88
C LYS A 223 -5.20 22.43 -4.19
N ILE A 224 -4.32 21.86 -3.36
CA ILE A 224 -2.88 21.93 -3.59
C ILE A 224 -2.52 21.14 -4.85
N THR A 225 -3.07 19.94 -5.04
CA THR A 225 -2.81 19.10 -6.21
C THR A 225 -3.35 19.74 -7.50
N GLU A 226 -4.56 20.34 -7.45
CA GLU A 226 -5.16 21.10 -8.55
C GLU A 226 -4.20 22.21 -9.02
N ALA A 227 -3.82 23.14 -8.14
CA ALA A 227 -2.93 24.24 -8.46
C ALA A 227 -1.53 23.77 -8.91
N TYR A 228 -1.03 22.67 -8.37
CA TYR A 228 0.22 22.06 -8.82
C TYR A 228 0.14 21.56 -10.27
N MET A 229 -0.94 20.88 -10.63
CA MET A 229 -1.16 20.34 -11.98
C MET A 229 -1.37 21.46 -13.00
N GLU A 230 -2.04 22.57 -12.62
CA GLU A 230 -2.23 23.77 -13.44
C GLU A 230 -0.96 24.59 -13.60
N LYS A 231 0.09 24.30 -12.83
CA LYS A 231 1.34 25.09 -12.73
C LYS A 231 1.10 26.54 -12.31
N ASP A 232 0.01 26.78 -11.60
CA ASP A 232 -0.29 28.08 -11.01
C ASP A 232 0.49 28.32 -9.72
N VAL A 233 1.70 28.84 -9.84
CA VAL A 233 2.60 29.08 -8.70
C VAL A 233 1.98 30.00 -7.63
N LYS A 234 1.19 30.99 -8.03
CA LYS A 234 0.53 31.92 -7.08
C LYS A 234 -0.62 31.24 -6.34
N GLY A 235 -1.48 30.54 -7.06
CA GLY A 235 -2.57 29.74 -6.48
C GLY A 235 -2.04 28.61 -5.61
N LEU A 236 -0.96 27.94 -6.04
CA LEU A 236 -0.30 26.89 -5.28
C LEU A 236 0.25 27.43 -3.95
N TYR A 237 0.98 28.55 -3.97
CA TYR A 237 1.43 29.21 -2.73
C TYR A 237 0.27 29.52 -1.78
N ALA A 238 -0.82 30.11 -2.31
CA ALA A 238 -1.98 30.46 -1.50
C ALA A 238 -2.68 29.22 -0.91
N SER A 239 -2.75 28.12 -1.67
CA SER A 239 -3.31 26.84 -1.24
C SER A 239 -2.43 26.18 -0.17
N CYS A 240 -1.11 26.15 -0.36
CA CYS A 240 -0.14 25.66 0.62
C CYS A 240 -0.20 26.45 1.93
N LYS A 241 -0.26 27.77 1.88
CA LYS A 241 -0.37 28.63 3.07
C LYS A 241 -1.59 28.33 3.94
N LYS A 242 -2.69 27.88 3.34
CA LYS A 242 -3.91 27.46 4.05
C LYS A 242 -3.82 25.99 4.49
N GLY A 243 -3.39 25.11 3.59
CA GLY A 243 -3.42 23.66 3.79
C GLY A 243 -2.36 23.16 4.76
N PHE A 244 -1.14 23.69 4.73
CA PHE A 244 -0.04 23.21 5.59
C PHE A 244 -0.29 23.37 7.08
N LYS A 245 -1.21 24.28 7.45
CA LYS A 245 -1.67 24.41 8.84
C LYS A 245 -2.50 23.22 9.35
N LEU A 246 -2.97 22.37 8.44
CA LEU A 246 -3.79 21.19 8.73
C LEU A 246 -2.98 19.89 8.59
N PHE A 247 -1.76 19.97 8.06
CA PHE A 247 -0.97 18.80 7.71
C PHE A 247 -0.16 18.30 8.90
N HIS A 248 -0.09 16.99 9.03
CA HIS A 248 0.76 16.24 9.94
C HIS A 248 1.83 15.45 9.15
N ASP A 249 2.49 14.51 9.78
CA ASP A 249 3.64 13.79 9.24
C ASP A 249 3.39 13.18 7.85
N ASP A 250 2.25 12.50 7.67
CA ASP A 250 1.90 11.83 6.41
C ASP A 250 1.68 12.83 5.27
N GLU A 251 0.89 13.88 5.51
CA GLU A 251 0.61 14.92 4.53
C GLU A 251 1.87 15.73 4.22
N ALA A 252 2.72 15.96 5.23
CA ALA A 252 3.98 16.65 5.04
C ALA A 252 4.91 15.90 4.09
N MET A 253 5.07 14.58 4.27
CA MET A 253 5.96 13.78 3.44
C MET A 253 5.40 13.49 2.05
N ASN A 254 4.10 13.23 1.96
CA ASN A 254 3.52 12.71 0.74
C ASN A 254 2.86 13.76 -0.16
N ILE A 255 2.43 14.89 0.40
CA ILE A 255 1.78 15.99 -0.32
C ILE A 255 2.67 17.23 -0.32
N ALA A 256 3.09 17.73 0.86
CA ALA A 256 3.80 18.98 0.94
C ALA A 256 5.23 18.91 0.38
N PHE A 257 5.98 17.84 0.67
CA PHE A 257 7.36 17.72 0.23
C PHE A 257 7.55 17.76 -1.29
N PRO A 258 6.82 16.97 -2.13
CA PRO A 258 6.90 17.08 -3.59
C PRO A 258 6.55 18.48 -4.09
N VAL A 259 5.53 19.11 -3.48
CA VAL A 259 5.08 20.47 -3.85
C VAL A 259 6.12 21.53 -3.48
N LEU A 260 6.73 21.42 -2.30
CA LEU A 260 7.80 22.35 -1.89
C LEU A 260 9.03 22.23 -2.79
N LYS A 261 9.39 21.00 -3.24
CA LYS A 261 10.47 20.83 -4.23
C LYS A 261 10.18 21.57 -5.52
N TYR A 262 8.96 21.51 -6.03
CA TYR A 262 8.53 22.26 -7.20
C TYR A 262 8.54 23.78 -6.94
N LEU A 263 7.97 24.24 -5.83
CA LEU A 263 7.94 25.65 -5.49
C LEU A 263 9.34 26.24 -5.27
N ASN A 264 10.28 25.48 -4.75
CA ASN A 264 11.68 25.92 -4.58
C ASN A 264 12.35 26.24 -5.92
N SER A 265 12.00 25.49 -7.00
CA SER A 265 12.52 25.76 -8.35
C SER A 265 11.84 26.95 -9.04
N GLU A 266 10.56 27.21 -8.75
CA GLU A 266 9.73 28.17 -9.48
C GLU A 266 9.66 29.55 -8.79
N MET A 267 9.77 29.59 -7.45
CA MET A 267 9.59 30.82 -6.68
C MET A 267 10.89 31.61 -6.56
N LYS A 268 10.83 32.90 -6.89
CA LYS A 268 11.94 33.84 -6.70
C LYS A 268 11.99 34.43 -5.28
N GLU A 269 10.83 34.47 -4.60
CA GLU A 269 10.68 35.10 -3.29
C GLU A 269 11.01 34.08 -2.17
N LYS A 270 12.27 33.98 -1.83
CA LYS A 270 12.77 33.06 -0.80
C LYS A 270 12.09 33.21 0.56
N ASN A 271 11.73 34.43 0.94
CA ASN A 271 11.01 34.68 2.20
C ASN A 271 9.63 34.03 2.23
N LYS A 272 8.90 34.03 1.12
CA LYS A 272 7.60 33.35 1.01
C LYS A 272 7.75 31.83 1.01
N PHE A 273 8.80 31.32 0.38
CA PHE A 273 9.10 29.89 0.44
C PHE A 273 9.37 29.44 1.87
N GLN A 274 10.24 30.18 2.60
CA GLN A 274 10.56 29.86 3.99
C GLN A 274 9.34 29.98 4.92
N GLU A 275 8.41 30.90 4.63
CA GLU A 275 7.14 30.96 5.34
C GLU A 275 6.35 29.65 5.24
N LEU A 276 6.28 29.05 4.05
CA LEU A 276 5.58 27.77 3.85
C LEU A 276 6.25 26.62 4.60
N VAL A 277 7.58 26.56 4.56
CA VAL A 277 8.34 25.54 5.30
C VAL A 277 8.06 25.66 6.80
N ASN A 278 8.15 26.86 7.35
CA ASN A 278 7.90 27.11 8.76
C ASN A 278 6.47 26.74 9.17
N LEU A 279 5.46 27.07 8.34
CA LEU A 279 4.06 26.70 8.60
C LEU A 279 3.86 25.18 8.65
N LEU A 280 4.53 24.45 7.78
CA LEU A 280 4.45 22.99 7.74
C LEU A 280 5.07 22.36 9.00
N LEU A 281 6.25 22.84 9.41
CA LEU A 281 7.02 22.28 10.53
C LEU A 281 6.33 22.41 11.89
N VAL A 282 5.34 23.30 12.04
CA VAL A 282 4.62 23.51 13.31
C VAL A 282 3.89 22.26 13.80
N ASN A 283 3.28 21.49 12.88
CA ASN A 283 2.43 20.35 13.21
C ASN A 283 3.13 18.99 12.97
N ILE A 284 4.41 18.98 12.65
CA ILE A 284 5.17 17.74 12.49
C ILE A 284 5.58 17.22 13.88
N GLU A 285 5.20 16.00 14.18
CA GLU A 285 5.50 15.34 15.46
C GLU A 285 6.78 14.50 15.40
N ASN A 286 7.09 13.93 14.24
CA ASN A 286 8.28 13.12 14.02
C ASN A 286 9.52 14.02 13.86
N GLU A 287 10.40 14.06 14.86
CA GLU A 287 11.60 14.90 14.85
C GLU A 287 12.56 14.56 13.70
N SER A 288 12.74 13.28 13.36
CA SER A 288 13.57 12.89 12.21
C SER A 288 13.02 13.41 10.88
N LEU A 289 11.68 13.41 10.72
CA LEU A 289 11.02 13.99 9.55
C LEU A 289 11.19 15.51 9.53
N LYS A 290 11.06 16.16 10.68
CA LYS A 290 11.25 17.60 10.85
C LYS A 290 12.66 18.05 10.44
N GLU A 291 13.69 17.34 10.93
CA GLU A 291 15.08 17.56 10.53
C GLU A 291 15.30 17.32 9.04
N TYR A 292 14.74 16.23 8.52
CA TYR A 292 14.82 15.90 7.09
C TYR A 292 14.23 17.00 6.21
N LEU A 293 13.01 17.47 6.54
CA LEU A 293 12.34 18.54 5.80
C LEU A 293 13.11 19.86 5.90
N SER A 294 13.56 20.23 7.10
CA SER A 294 14.37 21.44 7.31
C SER A 294 15.61 21.43 6.44
N LYS A 295 16.41 20.35 6.50
CA LYS A 295 17.67 20.19 5.75
C LYS A 295 17.49 20.19 4.22
N ASN A 296 16.42 19.59 3.72
CA ASN A 296 16.18 19.45 2.28
C ASN A 296 15.41 20.63 1.66
N MET A 297 14.92 21.55 2.50
CA MET A 297 14.15 22.75 2.11
C MET A 297 14.83 24.05 2.49
N GLU A 298 16.11 24.04 2.92
CA GLU A 298 16.93 25.22 3.02
C GLU A 298 17.16 25.76 1.60
N GLY A 299 16.65 26.98 1.35
CA GLY A 299 16.67 27.64 0.06
C GLY A 299 17.93 28.43 -0.25
#